data_dcd7ca2b313a8af2ef5daff7780567df
#
_entry.id   dcd7ca2b313a8af2ef5daff7780567df
#
_cell.length_a   1.000
_cell.length_b   1.000
_cell.length_c   1.000
_cell.angle_alpha   90.00
_cell.angle_beta   90.00
_cell.angle_gamma   90.00
#
_symmetry.space_group_name_H-M   'P 1'
#
loop_
_entity.id
_entity.type
_entity.pdbx_description
1 polymer ?
#
loop_
_entity_poly.entity_id
_entity_poly.type
_entity_poly.pdbx_seq_one_letter_code
_entity_poly.pdbx_strand_id
1 'polypeptide(L)'
;MRDFKNYLEPLRERKNLLGFSGGLDSTCLFHLLVGENIAFDIALVDYNTQKQRLEIIQHAQKLAKTHHKKCYIHYAPKIARNFEMQARKVRYDFFETLIKERSYKHLILAHHLNDRLEWFLMQLSKGAGLNTLLGFQAYEKRGFYAIVRPLLYTPKDTLKTLAKDQKFFEDSSNSSLKFKRNVFRKNYANSLMQHYSKGIIQSFKFLDKEKERLYPLTPVSQMHGITFFKYSQNALFMVDKILKQKGYVLSFSQKEEIKRHFFSLEIAQKFIIEKDKEHVFIALKPQKTLSMPKDFKDRARRLDIPKRLRPVLYAEFLKQPTHDFLTRFKQSLMDQRASF
;
A
#
# COMPACT_ATOMS: atom_id res chain seq x y z
N MET A 1 -22.16 11.89 2.09
CA MET A 1 -21.82 11.68 0.66
C MET A 1 -20.93 12.75 0.02
N ARG A 2 -20.80 13.98 0.59
CA ARG A 2 -19.90 15.03 0.03
C ARG A 2 -18.45 14.56 -0.07
N ASP A 3 -17.92 13.91 0.98
CA ASP A 3 -16.56 13.38 0.99
C ASP A 3 -16.34 12.26 -0.05
N PHE A 4 -17.35 11.42 -0.31
CA PHE A 4 -17.29 10.38 -1.33
C PHE A 4 -16.99 10.98 -2.72
N LYS A 5 -17.74 12.01 -3.12
CA LYS A 5 -17.59 12.65 -4.44
C LYS A 5 -16.20 13.27 -4.65
N ASN A 6 -15.59 13.82 -3.61
CA ASN A 6 -14.25 14.40 -3.68
C ASN A 6 -13.16 13.37 -4.07
N TYR A 7 -13.39 12.09 -3.82
CA TYR A 7 -12.44 11.02 -4.15
C TYR A 7 -12.73 10.32 -5.48
N LEU A 8 -13.76 10.76 -6.22
CA LEU A 8 -14.08 10.22 -7.54
C LEU A 8 -13.33 10.90 -8.67
N GLU A 9 -12.90 12.14 -8.49
CA GLU A 9 -12.24 12.92 -9.54
C GLU A 9 -11.04 12.21 -10.16
N PRO A 10 -10.11 11.59 -9.39
CA PRO A 10 -9.02 10.84 -9.99
C PRO A 10 -9.44 9.61 -10.80
N LEU A 11 -10.68 9.11 -10.58
CA LEU A 11 -11.22 7.92 -11.23
C LEU A 11 -11.87 8.23 -12.59
N ARG A 12 -12.22 9.49 -12.84
CA ARG A 12 -12.82 9.91 -14.10
C ARG A 12 -11.82 9.76 -15.23
N GLU A 13 -12.29 9.41 -16.43
CA GLU A 13 -11.46 9.24 -17.63
C GLU A 13 -10.31 8.24 -17.50
N ARG A 14 -10.35 7.36 -16.51
CA ARG A 14 -9.32 6.37 -16.22
C ARG A 14 -9.90 4.96 -16.16
N LYS A 15 -9.05 3.99 -16.44
CA LYS A 15 -9.36 2.57 -16.28
C LYS A 15 -9.20 2.17 -14.83
N ASN A 16 -10.26 1.75 -14.17
CA ASN A 16 -10.27 1.44 -12.75
C ASN A 16 -10.65 -0.03 -12.52
N LEU A 17 -10.10 -0.63 -11.45
CA LEU A 17 -10.42 -1.98 -11.00
C LEU A 17 -11.01 -1.92 -9.60
N LEU A 18 -12.24 -2.40 -9.42
CA LEU A 18 -12.89 -2.51 -8.11
C LEU A 18 -12.57 -3.88 -7.50
N GLY A 19 -11.94 -3.88 -6.31
CA GLY A 19 -11.85 -5.08 -5.48
C GLY A 19 -13.22 -5.39 -4.88
N PHE A 20 -13.86 -6.44 -5.37
CA PHE A 20 -15.22 -6.83 -5.00
C PHE A 20 -15.21 -8.09 -4.15
N SER A 21 -16.00 -8.12 -3.06
CA SER A 21 -16.10 -9.30 -2.18
C SER A 21 -17.52 -9.86 -2.10
N GLY A 22 -18.51 -9.20 -2.71
CA GLY A 22 -19.92 -9.54 -2.56
C GLY A 22 -20.56 -9.14 -1.23
N GLY A 23 -19.79 -8.62 -0.28
CA GLY A 23 -20.30 -8.10 0.98
C GLY A 23 -20.92 -6.71 0.86
N LEU A 24 -21.62 -6.28 1.91
CA LEU A 24 -22.30 -4.98 2.00
C LEU A 24 -21.48 -3.82 1.43
N ASP A 25 -20.24 -3.64 1.92
CA ASP A 25 -19.44 -2.45 1.64
C ASP A 25 -19.03 -2.39 0.16
N SER A 26 -18.61 -3.53 -0.41
CA SER A 26 -18.19 -3.61 -1.83
C SER A 26 -19.39 -3.52 -2.79
N THR A 27 -20.55 -4.05 -2.39
CA THR A 27 -21.78 -3.96 -3.17
C THR A 27 -22.31 -2.52 -3.15
N CYS A 28 -22.34 -1.87 -1.99
CA CYS A 28 -22.69 -0.46 -1.88
C CYS A 28 -21.78 0.41 -2.76
N LEU A 29 -20.45 0.20 -2.68
CA LEU A 29 -19.50 0.96 -3.49
C LEU A 29 -19.72 0.72 -4.99
N PHE A 30 -19.99 -0.52 -5.41
CA PHE A 30 -20.30 -0.85 -6.81
C PHE A 30 -21.45 0.02 -7.33
N HIS A 31 -22.59 0.04 -6.64
CA HIS A 31 -23.77 0.82 -7.06
C HIS A 31 -23.54 2.34 -7.01
N LEU A 32 -22.77 2.82 -6.03
CA LEU A 32 -22.39 4.23 -5.97
C LEU A 32 -21.51 4.66 -7.15
N LEU A 33 -20.55 3.81 -7.55
CA LEU A 33 -19.69 4.07 -8.71
C LEU A 33 -20.49 4.04 -10.03
N VAL A 34 -21.45 3.12 -10.15
CA VAL A 34 -22.37 3.08 -11.30
C VAL A 34 -23.21 4.36 -11.35
N GLY A 35 -23.81 4.78 -10.23
CA GLY A 35 -24.63 5.99 -10.16
C GLY A 35 -23.88 7.30 -10.46
N GLU A 36 -22.55 7.32 -10.24
CA GLU A 36 -21.68 8.46 -10.57
C GLU A 36 -21.01 8.33 -11.95
N ASN A 37 -21.40 7.35 -12.76
CA ASN A 37 -20.88 7.07 -14.11
C ASN A 37 -19.35 6.86 -14.14
N ILE A 38 -18.77 6.26 -13.11
CA ILE A 38 -17.36 5.89 -13.09
C ILE A 38 -17.14 4.61 -13.91
N ALA A 39 -16.16 4.65 -14.80
CA ALA A 39 -15.74 3.45 -15.55
C ALA A 39 -14.87 2.54 -14.67
N PHE A 40 -15.28 1.29 -14.48
CA PHE A 40 -14.51 0.29 -13.73
C PHE A 40 -14.88 -1.12 -14.15
N ASP A 41 -13.97 -2.06 -13.90
CA ASP A 41 -14.21 -3.51 -13.94
C ASP A 41 -14.08 -4.07 -12.51
N ILE A 42 -14.54 -5.30 -12.27
CA ILE A 42 -14.51 -5.93 -10.95
C ILE A 42 -13.54 -7.10 -10.88
N ALA A 43 -12.87 -7.24 -9.73
CA ALA A 43 -11.99 -8.34 -9.42
C ALA A 43 -12.37 -8.98 -8.09
N LEU A 44 -12.62 -10.29 -8.08
CA LEU A 44 -13.03 -11.07 -6.92
C LEU A 44 -12.05 -12.22 -6.69
N VAL A 45 -11.73 -12.48 -5.42
CA VAL A 45 -10.93 -13.66 -5.03
C VAL A 45 -11.81 -14.63 -4.25
N ASP A 46 -11.93 -15.84 -4.75
CA ASP A 46 -12.57 -16.95 -4.06
C ASP A 46 -11.51 -17.72 -3.25
N TYR A 47 -11.62 -17.66 -1.92
CA TYR A 47 -10.74 -18.40 -1.00
C TYR A 47 -11.23 -19.79 -0.65
N ASN A 48 -12.37 -20.22 -1.23
CA ASN A 48 -13.02 -21.49 -0.93
C ASN A 48 -13.34 -21.72 0.56
N THR A 49 -13.60 -20.65 1.29
CA THR A 49 -13.88 -20.69 2.74
C THR A 49 -15.33 -20.41 3.10
N GLN A 50 -16.08 -19.76 2.21
CA GLN A 50 -17.49 -19.38 2.44
C GLN A 50 -18.44 -20.40 1.85
N LYS A 51 -19.49 -20.74 2.60
CA LYS A 51 -20.54 -21.65 2.10
C LYS A 51 -21.24 -21.10 0.85
N GLN A 52 -21.46 -19.80 0.79
CA GLN A 52 -22.16 -19.11 -0.31
C GLN A 52 -21.23 -18.65 -1.45
N ARG A 53 -20.01 -19.17 -1.54
CA ARG A 53 -19.00 -18.70 -2.51
C ARG A 53 -19.48 -18.73 -3.97
N LEU A 54 -20.21 -19.77 -4.36
CA LEU A 54 -20.75 -19.91 -5.73
C LEU A 54 -21.81 -18.85 -6.02
N GLU A 55 -22.68 -18.57 -5.07
CA GLU A 55 -23.70 -17.51 -5.18
C GLU A 55 -23.06 -16.12 -5.27
N ILE A 56 -21.99 -15.89 -4.51
CA ILE A 56 -21.21 -14.64 -4.56
C ILE A 56 -20.59 -14.46 -5.95
N ILE A 57 -20.00 -15.52 -6.52
CA ILE A 57 -19.42 -15.49 -7.86
C ILE A 57 -20.50 -15.21 -8.91
N GLN A 58 -21.61 -15.94 -8.88
CA GLN A 58 -22.73 -15.74 -9.80
C GLN A 58 -23.31 -14.31 -9.70
N HIS A 59 -23.44 -13.80 -8.48
CA HIS A 59 -23.88 -12.44 -8.25
C HIS A 59 -22.93 -11.40 -8.84
N ALA A 60 -21.61 -11.55 -8.62
CA ALA A 60 -20.60 -10.70 -9.20
C ALA A 60 -20.64 -10.70 -10.74
N GLN A 61 -20.75 -11.87 -11.34
CA GLN A 61 -20.87 -12.02 -12.79
C GLN A 61 -22.18 -11.38 -13.33
N LYS A 62 -23.30 -11.58 -12.63
CA LYS A 62 -24.58 -10.96 -13.00
C LYS A 62 -24.49 -9.44 -12.93
N LEU A 63 -23.97 -8.87 -11.86
CA LEU A 63 -23.76 -7.42 -11.74
C LEU A 63 -22.88 -6.88 -12.86
N ALA A 64 -21.76 -7.54 -13.13
CA ALA A 64 -20.86 -7.14 -14.20
C ALA A 64 -21.58 -7.15 -15.56
N LYS A 65 -22.30 -8.23 -15.89
CA LYS A 65 -23.05 -8.35 -17.14
C LYS A 65 -24.12 -7.27 -17.28
N THR A 66 -24.92 -7.04 -16.21
CA THR A 66 -25.99 -6.03 -16.20
C THR A 66 -25.47 -4.61 -16.43
N HIS A 67 -24.29 -4.31 -15.95
CA HIS A 67 -23.70 -2.95 -16.04
C HIS A 67 -22.56 -2.86 -17.05
N HIS A 68 -22.44 -3.83 -17.99
CA HIS A 68 -21.42 -3.84 -19.05
C HIS A 68 -19.99 -3.71 -18.53
N LYS A 69 -19.67 -4.45 -17.44
CA LYS A 69 -18.36 -4.50 -16.80
C LYS A 69 -17.70 -5.84 -17.00
N LYS A 70 -16.37 -5.91 -16.94
CA LYS A 70 -15.64 -7.18 -16.87
C LYS A 70 -15.60 -7.67 -15.43
N CYS A 71 -15.69 -9.01 -15.26
CA CYS A 71 -15.57 -9.66 -13.97
C CYS A 71 -14.39 -10.64 -14.02
N TYR A 72 -13.37 -10.39 -13.21
CA TYR A 72 -12.20 -11.25 -13.07
C TYR A 72 -12.31 -12.03 -11.77
N ILE A 73 -12.14 -13.34 -11.83
CA ILE A 73 -12.23 -14.21 -10.66
C ILE A 73 -10.92 -14.97 -10.52
N HIS A 74 -10.35 -14.92 -9.32
CA HIS A 74 -9.18 -15.70 -8.95
C HIS A 74 -9.58 -16.73 -7.90
N TYR A 75 -9.29 -18.00 -8.17
CA TYR A 75 -9.46 -19.10 -7.22
C TYR A 75 -8.18 -19.25 -6.43
N ALA A 76 -8.21 -18.86 -5.15
CA ALA A 76 -7.04 -18.90 -4.30
C ALA A 76 -6.64 -20.35 -3.96
N PRO A 77 -5.34 -20.65 -3.85
CA PRO A 77 -4.88 -21.93 -3.33
C PRO A 77 -5.30 -22.11 -1.86
N LYS A 78 -5.34 -23.34 -1.37
CA LYS A 78 -5.64 -23.63 0.04
C LYS A 78 -4.62 -22.97 0.96
N ILE A 79 -5.09 -22.11 1.88
CA ILE A 79 -4.28 -21.40 2.85
C ILE A 79 -4.37 -22.10 4.20
N ALA A 80 -3.27 -22.74 4.64
CA ALA A 80 -3.25 -23.55 5.85
C ALA A 80 -2.92 -22.79 7.14
N ARG A 81 -2.10 -21.73 7.07
CA ARG A 81 -1.62 -20.97 8.24
C ARG A 81 -1.65 -19.47 7.95
N ASN A 82 -1.76 -18.65 9.02
CA ASN A 82 -1.76 -17.18 8.88
C ASN A 82 -2.72 -16.68 7.79
N PHE A 83 -3.95 -17.21 7.80
CA PHE A 83 -4.93 -17.02 6.73
C PHE A 83 -5.09 -15.54 6.31
N GLU A 84 -5.32 -14.64 7.28
CA GLU A 84 -5.55 -13.22 6.97
C GLU A 84 -4.39 -12.59 6.20
N MET A 85 -3.16 -12.86 6.63
CA MET A 85 -1.96 -12.32 5.99
C MET A 85 -1.75 -12.91 4.59
N GLN A 86 -1.90 -14.23 4.44
CA GLN A 86 -1.71 -14.90 3.15
C GLN A 86 -2.84 -14.59 2.16
N ALA A 87 -4.09 -14.57 2.62
CA ALA A 87 -5.24 -14.17 1.82
C ALA A 87 -5.10 -12.72 1.32
N ARG A 88 -4.61 -11.82 2.18
CA ARG A 88 -4.29 -10.46 1.76
C ARG A 88 -3.20 -10.44 0.68
N LYS A 89 -2.13 -11.21 0.84
CA LYS A 89 -1.07 -11.30 -0.17
C LYS A 89 -1.60 -11.80 -1.50
N VAL A 90 -2.29 -12.94 -1.53
CA VAL A 90 -2.90 -13.52 -2.75
C VAL A 90 -3.80 -12.49 -3.45
N ARG A 91 -4.63 -11.80 -2.69
CA ARG A 91 -5.53 -10.77 -3.23
C ARG A 91 -4.79 -9.62 -3.89
N TYR A 92 -3.76 -9.07 -3.24
CA TYR A 92 -2.99 -7.97 -3.81
C TYR A 92 -2.14 -8.41 -5.00
N ASP A 93 -1.53 -9.60 -4.95
CA ASP A 93 -0.77 -10.16 -6.07
C ASP A 93 -1.69 -10.31 -7.31
N PHE A 94 -2.91 -10.81 -7.13
CA PHE A 94 -3.90 -10.89 -8.21
C PHE A 94 -4.31 -9.52 -8.77
N PHE A 95 -4.61 -8.56 -7.89
CA PHE A 95 -4.96 -7.21 -8.33
C PHE A 95 -3.81 -6.54 -9.08
N GLU A 96 -2.59 -6.66 -8.59
CA GLU A 96 -1.40 -6.06 -9.23
C GLU A 96 -1.12 -6.69 -10.60
N THR A 97 -1.31 -8.00 -10.74
CA THR A 97 -1.22 -8.69 -12.03
C THR A 97 -2.22 -8.13 -13.03
N LEU A 98 -3.52 -8.05 -12.65
CA LEU A 98 -4.55 -7.48 -13.52
C LEU A 98 -4.28 -6.02 -13.88
N ILE A 99 -3.85 -5.21 -12.90
CA ILE A 99 -3.54 -3.80 -13.08
C ILE A 99 -2.43 -3.64 -14.13
N LYS A 100 -1.39 -4.45 -14.04
CA LYS A 100 -0.26 -4.42 -14.96
C LYS A 100 -0.65 -4.90 -16.37
N GLU A 101 -1.31 -6.06 -16.47
CA GLU A 101 -1.68 -6.68 -17.75
C GLU A 101 -2.75 -5.90 -18.51
N ARG A 102 -3.68 -5.28 -17.80
CA ARG A 102 -4.84 -4.60 -18.38
C ARG A 102 -4.73 -3.08 -18.31
N SER A 103 -3.59 -2.55 -17.84
CA SER A 103 -3.29 -1.11 -17.77
C SER A 103 -4.30 -0.32 -16.93
N TYR A 104 -4.84 -0.89 -15.85
CA TYR A 104 -5.63 -0.14 -14.89
C TYR A 104 -4.75 0.91 -14.18
N LYS A 105 -5.35 2.06 -13.84
CA LYS A 105 -4.63 3.14 -13.15
C LYS A 105 -4.95 3.20 -11.67
N HIS A 106 -6.14 2.71 -11.30
CA HIS A 106 -6.57 2.71 -9.91
C HIS A 106 -7.13 1.35 -9.49
N LEU A 107 -6.84 0.98 -8.25
CA LEU A 107 -7.51 -0.07 -7.49
C LEU A 107 -8.46 0.59 -6.51
N ILE A 108 -9.75 0.36 -6.67
CA ILE A 108 -10.78 0.92 -5.79
C ILE A 108 -11.12 -0.11 -4.72
N LEU A 109 -11.09 0.28 -3.45
CA LEU A 109 -11.38 -0.59 -2.31
C LEU A 109 -12.46 0.02 -1.40
N ALA A 110 -13.35 -0.82 -0.88
CA ALA A 110 -14.50 -0.43 -0.07
C ALA A 110 -14.19 -0.24 1.43
N HIS A 111 -12.95 0.09 1.80
CA HIS A 111 -12.66 0.41 3.20
C HIS A 111 -13.41 1.67 3.62
N HIS A 112 -14.02 1.63 4.81
CA HIS A 112 -14.87 2.69 5.33
C HIS A 112 -14.39 3.19 6.70
N LEU A 113 -15.09 4.16 7.28
CA LEU A 113 -14.70 4.84 8.51
C LEU A 113 -14.52 3.88 9.71
N ASN A 114 -15.43 2.90 9.85
CA ASN A 114 -15.32 1.93 10.95
C ASN A 114 -14.04 1.09 10.83
N ASP A 115 -13.64 0.65 9.62
CA ASP A 115 -12.36 -0.05 9.39
C ASP A 115 -11.16 0.79 9.82
N ARG A 116 -11.24 2.09 9.54
CA ARG A 116 -10.18 3.03 9.91
C ARG A 116 -10.09 3.21 11.42
N LEU A 117 -11.23 3.34 12.10
CA LEU A 117 -11.27 3.44 13.56
C LEU A 117 -10.78 2.15 14.22
N GLU A 118 -11.21 0.98 13.73
CA GLU A 118 -10.71 -0.33 14.20
C GLU A 118 -9.18 -0.39 14.12
N TRP A 119 -8.62 -0.03 12.95
CA TRP A 119 -7.18 0.05 12.77
C TRP A 119 -6.53 1.01 13.76
N PHE A 120 -7.04 2.23 13.86
CA PHE A 120 -6.53 3.26 14.74
C PHE A 120 -6.43 2.78 16.19
N LEU A 121 -7.53 2.23 16.73
CA LEU A 121 -7.58 1.70 18.10
C LEU A 121 -6.61 0.54 18.31
N MET A 122 -6.52 -0.38 17.33
CA MET A 122 -5.56 -1.49 17.36
C MET A 122 -4.11 -1.02 17.37
N GLN A 123 -3.78 0.03 16.65
CA GLN A 123 -2.41 0.57 16.63
C GLN A 123 -2.11 1.45 17.85
N LEU A 124 -3.10 2.21 18.33
CA LEU A 124 -3.01 2.98 19.56
C LEU A 124 -2.65 2.08 20.75
N SER A 125 -3.33 0.93 20.87
CA SER A 125 -3.06 -0.07 21.92
C SER A 125 -1.67 -0.71 21.86
N LYS A 126 -0.92 -0.50 20.75
CA LYS A 126 0.46 -0.97 20.55
C LYS A 126 1.50 0.13 20.69
N GLY A 127 1.12 1.35 21.07
CA GLY A 127 2.03 2.48 21.17
C GLY A 127 2.56 2.99 19.82
N ALA A 128 1.77 2.90 18.76
CA ALA A 128 2.19 3.33 17.43
C ALA A 128 2.18 4.85 17.29
N GLY A 129 3.15 5.42 16.54
CA GLY A 129 3.19 6.84 16.18
C GLY A 129 2.19 7.20 15.08
N LEU A 130 1.97 8.51 14.87
CA LEU A 130 0.94 9.11 14.02
C LEU A 130 0.80 8.45 12.64
N ASN A 131 1.90 8.22 11.94
CA ASN A 131 1.85 7.64 10.60
C ASN A 131 1.25 6.22 10.57
N THR A 132 1.54 5.40 11.57
CA THR A 132 1.01 4.04 11.70
C THR A 132 -0.42 4.04 12.25
N LEU A 133 -0.73 4.96 13.16
CA LEU A 133 -2.08 5.14 13.72
C LEU A 133 -3.10 5.42 12.63
N LEU A 134 -2.80 6.33 11.70
CA LEU A 134 -3.73 6.72 10.64
C LEU A 134 -3.90 5.66 9.55
N GLY A 135 -2.99 4.69 9.48
CA GLY A 135 -3.09 3.53 8.59
C GLY A 135 -3.15 3.91 7.11
N PHE A 136 -4.19 3.46 6.44
CA PHE A 136 -4.40 3.69 5.02
C PHE A 136 -5.08 5.04 4.75
N GLN A 137 -4.76 5.63 3.60
CA GLN A 137 -5.28 6.91 3.13
C GLN A 137 -6.41 6.70 2.11
N ALA A 138 -7.22 7.75 1.87
CA ALA A 138 -8.25 7.72 0.84
C ALA A 138 -7.65 7.59 -0.57
N TYR A 139 -6.51 8.24 -0.82
CA TYR A 139 -5.72 8.10 -2.04
C TYR A 139 -4.27 7.72 -1.68
N GLU A 140 -3.76 6.64 -2.28
CA GLU A 140 -2.43 6.09 -1.97
C GLU A 140 -1.71 5.70 -3.27
N LYS A 141 -0.67 6.46 -3.65
CA LYS A 141 0.17 6.12 -4.81
C LYS A 141 1.00 4.86 -4.53
N ARG A 142 1.02 3.93 -5.50
CA ARG A 142 1.81 2.70 -5.47
C ARG A 142 2.48 2.47 -6.82
N GLY A 143 3.74 2.89 -6.96
CA GLY A 143 4.49 2.68 -8.19
C GLY A 143 3.71 3.13 -9.44
N PHE A 144 3.21 2.17 -10.22
CA PHE A 144 2.53 2.39 -11.49
C PHE A 144 0.99 2.55 -11.40
N TYR A 145 0.40 2.45 -10.20
CA TYR A 145 -1.04 2.63 -9.95
C TYR A 145 -1.30 3.38 -8.64
N ALA A 146 -2.56 3.70 -8.35
CA ALA A 146 -2.96 4.19 -7.05
C ALA A 146 -4.12 3.38 -6.46
N ILE A 147 -4.18 3.31 -5.14
CA ILE A 147 -5.33 2.75 -4.41
C ILE A 147 -6.22 3.91 -4.01
N VAL A 148 -7.52 3.77 -4.30
CA VAL A 148 -8.54 4.77 -3.93
C VAL A 148 -9.58 4.12 -3.02
N ARG A 149 -9.90 4.77 -1.90
CA ARG A 149 -10.88 4.32 -0.90
C ARG A 149 -11.94 5.40 -0.69
N PRO A 150 -12.92 5.50 -1.60
CA PRO A 150 -13.87 6.62 -1.59
C PRO A 150 -14.75 6.66 -0.34
N LEU A 151 -14.93 5.51 0.34
CA LEU A 151 -15.77 5.37 1.52
C LEU A 151 -15.03 5.62 2.85
N LEU A 152 -13.75 6.03 2.82
CA LEU A 152 -12.91 6.06 4.02
C LEU A 152 -13.42 6.97 5.14
N TYR A 153 -14.24 7.97 4.82
CA TYR A 153 -14.91 8.86 5.79
C TYR A 153 -16.42 8.61 5.91
N THR A 154 -16.91 7.50 5.33
CA THR A 154 -18.33 7.14 5.39
C THR A 154 -18.58 6.13 6.51
N PRO A 155 -19.48 6.40 7.46
CA PRO A 155 -19.87 5.44 8.48
C PRO A 155 -20.55 4.21 7.88
N LYS A 156 -20.34 3.04 8.48
CA LYS A 156 -20.95 1.77 8.02
C LYS A 156 -22.47 1.81 8.00
N ASP A 157 -23.10 2.49 8.95
CA ASP A 157 -24.57 2.59 9.00
C ASP A 157 -25.14 3.40 7.83
N THR A 158 -24.39 4.39 7.34
CA THR A 158 -24.74 5.07 6.07
C THR A 158 -24.72 4.08 4.90
N LEU A 159 -23.73 3.17 4.85
CA LEU A 159 -23.64 2.15 3.80
C LEU A 159 -24.80 1.16 3.87
N LYS A 160 -25.22 0.75 5.07
CA LYS A 160 -26.40 -0.12 5.26
C LYS A 160 -27.65 0.54 4.70
N THR A 161 -27.85 1.84 4.98
CA THR A 161 -29.00 2.59 4.48
C THR A 161 -28.98 2.71 2.96
N LEU A 162 -27.82 2.97 2.36
CA LEU A 162 -27.66 3.09 0.91
C LEU A 162 -27.82 1.76 0.16
N ALA A 163 -27.46 0.66 0.79
CA ALA A 163 -27.50 -0.67 0.19
C ALA A 163 -28.74 -1.50 0.62
N LYS A 164 -29.73 -0.89 1.29
CA LYS A 164 -30.90 -1.62 1.84
C LYS A 164 -31.66 -2.47 0.81
N ASP A 165 -31.74 -2.00 -0.43
CA ASP A 165 -32.45 -2.65 -1.53
C ASP A 165 -31.52 -3.49 -2.44
N GLN A 166 -30.24 -3.66 -2.05
CA GLN A 166 -29.24 -4.38 -2.82
C GLN A 166 -28.96 -5.76 -2.23
N LYS A 167 -28.81 -6.75 -3.10
CA LYS A 167 -28.39 -8.08 -2.67
C LYS A 167 -26.89 -8.08 -2.31
N PHE A 168 -26.57 -8.47 -1.09
CA PHE A 168 -25.18 -8.69 -0.62
C PHE A 168 -25.13 -9.96 0.27
N PHE A 169 -23.92 -10.40 0.59
CA PHE A 169 -23.69 -11.61 1.36
C PHE A 169 -22.94 -11.26 2.65
N GLU A 170 -23.37 -11.87 3.75
CA GLU A 170 -22.67 -11.70 5.04
C GLU A 170 -21.67 -12.84 5.23
N ASP A 171 -20.45 -12.46 5.58
CA ASP A 171 -19.41 -13.43 5.95
C ASP A 171 -19.52 -13.76 7.44
N SER A 172 -19.86 -15.00 7.75
CA SER A 172 -19.99 -15.51 9.14
C SER A 172 -18.70 -15.37 9.94
N SER A 173 -17.54 -15.26 9.31
CA SER A 173 -16.26 -15.02 10.00
C SER A 173 -16.19 -13.65 10.67
N ASN A 174 -17.00 -12.68 10.23
CA ASN A 174 -17.05 -11.32 10.80
C ASN A 174 -17.55 -11.27 12.25
N SER A 175 -18.28 -12.30 12.72
CA SER A 175 -18.77 -12.41 14.10
C SER A 175 -17.79 -13.12 15.04
N SER A 176 -16.77 -13.80 14.50
CA SER A 176 -15.84 -14.61 15.30
C SER A 176 -14.88 -13.75 16.13
N LEU A 177 -14.94 -13.87 17.45
CA LEU A 177 -14.02 -13.17 18.39
C LEU A 177 -12.60 -13.76 18.42
N LYS A 178 -12.30 -14.79 17.63
CA LYS A 178 -10.94 -15.31 17.47
C LYS A 178 -10.00 -14.28 16.82
N PHE A 179 -10.55 -13.36 16.06
CA PHE A 179 -9.78 -12.32 15.38
C PHE A 179 -9.72 -11.05 16.23
N LYS A 180 -8.52 -10.58 16.53
CA LYS A 180 -8.28 -9.35 17.31
C LYS A 180 -9.08 -8.15 16.79
N ARG A 181 -9.19 -8.02 15.47
CA ARG A 181 -9.95 -6.96 14.81
C ARG A 181 -11.44 -7.00 15.20
N ASN A 182 -12.05 -8.18 15.20
CA ASN A 182 -13.47 -8.33 15.57
C ASN A 182 -13.71 -8.02 17.05
N VAL A 183 -12.74 -8.35 17.93
CA VAL A 183 -12.79 -7.93 19.35
C VAL A 183 -12.78 -6.41 19.46
N PHE A 184 -11.87 -5.72 18.75
CA PHE A 184 -11.81 -4.25 18.77
C PHE A 184 -13.07 -3.61 18.19
N ARG A 185 -13.62 -4.20 17.11
CA ARG A 185 -14.90 -3.78 16.51
C ARG A 185 -16.03 -3.84 17.54
N LYS A 186 -16.23 -5.01 18.17
CA LYS A 186 -17.34 -5.26 19.08
C LYS A 186 -17.22 -4.42 20.36
N ASN A 187 -16.05 -4.43 20.99
CA ASN A 187 -15.90 -3.89 22.35
C ASN A 187 -15.65 -2.37 22.36
N TYR A 188 -15.13 -1.78 21.27
CA TYR A 188 -14.72 -0.39 21.29
C TYR A 188 -15.26 0.42 20.11
N ALA A 189 -15.00 -0.03 18.86
CA ALA A 189 -15.28 0.78 17.69
C ALA A 189 -16.78 1.02 17.45
N ASN A 190 -17.61 0.00 17.66
CA ASN A 190 -19.06 0.13 17.41
C ASN A 190 -19.70 1.19 18.29
N SER A 191 -19.43 1.20 19.59
CA SER A 191 -19.98 2.20 20.53
C SER A 191 -19.49 3.61 20.17
N LEU A 192 -18.20 3.78 19.92
CA LEU A 192 -17.65 5.07 19.51
C LEU A 192 -18.28 5.57 18.20
N MET A 193 -18.50 4.71 17.22
CA MET A 193 -19.11 5.08 15.95
C MET A 193 -20.58 5.46 16.12
N GLN A 194 -21.31 4.76 16.98
CA GLN A 194 -22.72 5.05 17.24
C GLN A 194 -22.93 6.45 17.84
N HIS A 195 -22.07 6.85 18.78
CA HIS A 195 -22.27 8.09 19.52
C HIS A 195 -21.46 9.28 18.99
N TYR A 196 -20.28 9.02 18.39
CA TYR A 196 -19.30 10.08 18.10
C TYR A 196 -18.81 10.12 16.64
N SER A 197 -19.51 9.49 15.70
CA SER A 197 -19.05 9.36 14.30
C SER A 197 -18.69 10.69 13.65
N LYS A 198 -19.44 11.77 13.91
CA LYS A 198 -19.18 13.12 13.36
C LYS A 198 -17.83 13.68 13.85
N GLY A 199 -17.58 13.59 15.16
CA GLY A 199 -16.30 14.03 15.75
C GLY A 199 -15.13 13.20 15.26
N ILE A 200 -15.29 11.87 15.15
CA ILE A 200 -14.27 10.95 14.63
C ILE A 200 -13.91 11.29 13.17
N ILE A 201 -14.88 11.56 12.31
CA ILE A 201 -14.64 12.01 10.93
C ILE A 201 -13.77 13.28 10.94
N GLN A 202 -14.17 14.26 11.75
CA GLN A 202 -13.48 15.54 11.80
C GLN A 202 -12.03 15.39 12.32
N SER A 203 -11.83 14.60 13.37
CA SER A 203 -10.51 14.30 13.92
C SER A 203 -9.61 13.63 12.86
N PHE A 204 -10.11 12.63 12.14
CA PHE A 204 -9.34 12.00 11.08
C PHE A 204 -8.98 12.96 9.94
N LYS A 205 -9.89 13.89 9.56
CA LYS A 205 -9.59 14.90 8.55
C LYS A 205 -8.49 15.87 8.99
N PHE A 206 -8.50 16.29 10.26
CA PHE A 206 -7.43 17.12 10.81
C PHE A 206 -6.11 16.37 10.85
N LEU A 207 -6.11 15.18 11.43
CA LEU A 207 -4.91 14.36 11.54
C LEU A 207 -4.29 14.00 10.17
N ASP A 208 -5.11 13.80 9.13
CA ASP A 208 -4.58 13.59 7.77
C ASP A 208 -3.88 14.82 7.22
N LYS A 209 -4.46 16.01 7.41
CA LYS A 209 -3.83 17.28 7.00
C LYS A 209 -2.52 17.54 7.76
N GLU A 210 -2.50 17.26 9.07
CA GLU A 210 -1.29 17.37 9.88
C GLU A 210 -0.24 16.37 9.44
N LYS A 211 -0.64 15.13 9.16
CA LYS A 211 0.27 14.11 8.62
C LYS A 211 0.89 14.52 7.29
N GLU A 212 0.12 15.10 6.37
CA GLU A 212 0.64 15.58 5.08
C GLU A 212 1.69 16.68 5.26
N ARG A 213 1.48 17.58 6.23
CA ARG A 213 2.44 18.64 6.57
C ARG A 213 3.70 18.09 7.24
N LEU A 214 3.54 17.15 8.18
CA LEU A 214 4.65 16.57 8.93
C LEU A 214 5.47 15.57 8.10
N TYR A 215 4.83 14.88 7.16
CA TYR A 215 5.43 13.82 6.35
C TYR A 215 5.21 14.05 4.85
N PRO A 216 5.72 15.16 4.29
CA PRO A 216 5.63 15.40 2.86
C PRO A 216 6.30 14.26 2.10
N LEU A 217 5.70 13.86 0.98
CA LEU A 217 6.24 12.81 0.13
C LEU A 217 7.46 13.35 -0.62
N THR A 218 8.62 12.78 -0.33
CA THR A 218 9.83 13.03 -1.12
C THR A 218 9.79 12.14 -2.38
N PRO A 219 10.11 12.67 -3.56
CA PRO A 219 10.28 11.88 -4.76
C PRO A 219 11.28 10.75 -4.55
N VAL A 220 10.94 9.57 -5.06
CA VAL A 220 11.76 8.36 -4.93
C VAL A 220 12.13 7.89 -6.32
N SER A 221 13.42 7.67 -6.55
CA SER A 221 13.95 7.10 -7.77
C SER A 221 14.47 5.69 -7.53
N GLN A 222 14.51 4.89 -8.59
CA GLN A 222 15.07 3.57 -8.55
C GLN A 222 15.97 3.36 -9.77
N MET A 223 17.21 2.92 -9.54
CA MET A 223 18.16 2.58 -10.58
C MET A 223 19.08 1.46 -10.11
N HIS A 224 19.36 0.48 -10.98
CA HIS A 224 20.28 -0.63 -10.71
C HIS A 224 20.01 -1.34 -9.36
N GLY A 225 18.72 -1.61 -9.06
CA GLY A 225 18.33 -2.28 -7.81
C GLY A 225 18.41 -1.42 -6.56
N ILE A 226 18.85 -0.17 -6.68
CA ILE A 226 18.96 0.80 -5.58
C ILE A 226 17.79 1.78 -5.66
N THR A 227 17.06 1.90 -4.56
CA THR A 227 16.02 2.91 -4.36
C THR A 227 16.64 4.07 -3.59
N PHE A 228 16.46 5.31 -4.04
CA PHE A 228 17.05 6.48 -3.37
C PHE A 228 16.14 7.70 -3.40
N PHE A 229 16.36 8.60 -2.44
CA PHE A 229 15.61 9.85 -2.30
C PHE A 229 16.45 10.90 -1.56
N LYS A 230 16.11 12.18 -1.71
CA LYS A 230 16.82 13.28 -1.05
C LYS A 230 16.64 13.22 0.46
N TYR A 231 17.74 13.34 1.21
CA TYR A 231 17.72 13.34 2.66
C TYR A 231 16.94 14.54 3.21
N SER A 232 16.06 14.28 4.17
CA SER A 232 15.26 15.29 4.87
C SER A 232 14.97 14.84 6.30
N GLN A 233 14.35 15.69 7.10
CA GLN A 233 13.89 15.32 8.46
C GLN A 233 12.97 14.09 8.45
N ASN A 234 12.30 13.80 7.34
CA ASN A 234 11.41 12.65 7.16
C ASN A 234 12.11 11.40 6.61
N ALA A 235 13.44 11.38 6.54
CA ALA A 235 14.19 10.28 5.95
C ALA A 235 13.85 8.92 6.58
N LEU A 236 13.72 8.84 7.91
CA LEU A 236 13.36 7.60 8.59
C LEU A 236 11.95 7.10 8.20
N PHE A 237 11.00 8.03 8.05
CA PHE A 237 9.66 7.71 7.56
C PHE A 237 9.71 7.15 6.13
N MET A 238 10.51 7.75 5.25
CA MET A 238 10.68 7.28 3.88
C MET A 238 11.34 5.89 3.83
N VAL A 239 12.36 5.65 4.64
CA VAL A 239 12.99 4.32 4.79
C VAL A 239 11.96 3.27 5.23
N ASP A 240 11.20 3.53 6.31
CA ASP A 240 10.15 2.63 6.82
C ASP A 240 9.08 2.34 5.75
N LYS A 241 8.65 3.37 5.01
CA LYS A 241 7.68 3.24 3.92
C LYS A 241 8.21 2.36 2.77
N ILE A 242 9.43 2.60 2.32
CA ILE A 242 10.06 1.85 1.22
C ILE A 242 10.30 0.38 1.64
N LEU A 243 10.77 0.14 2.85
CA LEU A 243 10.97 -1.23 3.35
C LEU A 243 9.65 -1.98 3.51
N LYS A 244 8.57 -1.32 3.96
CA LYS A 244 7.22 -1.90 4.00
C LYS A 244 6.71 -2.30 2.61
N GLN A 245 6.97 -1.50 1.58
CA GLN A 245 6.64 -1.86 0.20
C GLN A 245 7.42 -3.08 -0.29
N LYS A 246 8.64 -3.29 0.25
CA LYS A 246 9.48 -4.47 0.00
C LYS A 246 9.15 -5.66 0.95
N GLY A 247 8.05 -5.59 1.70
CA GLY A 247 7.58 -6.64 2.61
C GLY A 247 8.30 -6.71 3.95
N TYR A 248 9.04 -5.66 4.36
CA TYR A 248 9.77 -5.63 5.62
C TYR A 248 9.29 -4.50 6.53
N VAL A 249 8.95 -4.83 7.79
CA VAL A 249 8.48 -3.88 8.80
C VAL A 249 9.59 -3.66 9.83
N LEU A 250 10.05 -2.41 9.96
CA LEU A 250 11.04 -2.03 10.96
C LEU A 250 10.44 -2.07 12.37
N SER A 251 11.16 -2.70 13.31
CA SER A 251 10.88 -2.58 14.74
C SER A 251 11.25 -1.18 15.27
N PHE A 252 10.79 -0.86 16.47
CA PHE A 252 11.20 0.39 17.13
C PHE A 252 12.72 0.46 17.32
N SER A 253 13.34 -0.62 17.83
CA SER A 253 14.80 -0.69 18.02
C SER A 253 15.59 -0.48 16.73
N GLN A 254 15.13 -1.07 15.62
CA GLN A 254 15.77 -0.87 14.32
C GLN A 254 15.65 0.57 13.81
N LYS A 255 14.55 1.25 14.10
CA LYS A 255 14.40 2.67 13.76
C LYS A 255 15.36 3.56 14.53
N GLU A 256 15.55 3.28 15.81
CA GLU A 256 16.55 3.98 16.62
C GLU A 256 17.99 3.65 16.19
N GLU A 257 18.25 2.40 15.79
CA GLU A 257 19.53 1.98 15.25
C GLU A 257 19.89 2.72 13.95
N ILE A 258 18.90 2.87 13.03
CA ILE A 258 19.08 3.65 11.79
C ILE A 258 19.48 5.10 12.10
N LYS A 259 18.84 5.75 13.07
CA LYS A 259 19.18 7.10 13.49
C LYS A 259 20.58 7.17 14.08
N ARG A 260 20.91 6.25 15.01
CA ARG A 260 22.21 6.17 15.70
C ARG A 260 23.38 6.00 14.71
N HIS A 261 23.17 5.22 13.68
CA HIS A 261 24.17 4.98 12.61
C HIS A 261 24.05 5.96 11.44
N PHE A 262 23.35 7.09 11.60
CA PHE A 262 23.21 8.12 10.57
C PHE A 262 22.82 7.57 9.20
N PHE A 263 21.90 6.59 9.18
CA PHE A 263 21.42 5.91 7.96
C PHE A 263 22.51 5.14 7.20
N SER A 264 23.57 4.65 7.87
CA SER A 264 24.65 3.91 7.24
C SER A 264 24.85 2.57 7.93
N LEU A 265 23.99 1.57 7.62
CA LEU A 265 23.98 0.25 8.25
C LEU A 265 23.31 -0.82 7.38
N GLU A 266 23.40 -2.05 7.83
CA GLU A 266 22.66 -3.19 7.27
C GLU A 266 21.49 -3.58 8.21
N ILE A 267 20.33 -3.82 7.66
CA ILE A 267 19.14 -4.27 8.41
C ILE A 267 18.80 -5.71 8.03
N ALA A 268 18.62 -6.55 9.07
CA ALA A 268 18.22 -7.96 8.96
C ALA A 268 19.12 -8.77 8.01
N GLN A 269 20.40 -8.40 7.86
CA GLN A 269 21.33 -9.01 6.91
C GLN A 269 20.83 -9.05 5.45
N LYS A 270 19.76 -8.31 5.17
CA LYS A 270 19.03 -8.33 3.89
C LYS A 270 19.05 -6.98 3.17
N PHE A 271 18.98 -5.90 3.91
CA PHE A 271 18.89 -4.56 3.34
C PHE A 271 20.11 -3.74 3.72
N ILE A 272 20.63 -3.00 2.75
CA ILE A 272 21.63 -1.96 2.94
C ILE A 272 20.88 -0.64 2.97
N ILE A 273 21.07 0.14 4.05
CA ILE A 273 20.69 1.53 4.13
C ILE A 273 21.98 2.31 4.16
N GLU A 274 22.12 3.27 3.27
CA GLU A 274 23.34 4.08 3.18
C GLU A 274 22.95 5.53 2.91
N LYS A 275 23.74 6.47 3.42
CA LYS A 275 23.54 7.90 3.22
C LYS A 275 24.82 8.54 2.69
N ASP A 276 24.69 9.39 1.69
CA ASP A 276 25.71 10.37 1.35
C ASP A 276 25.33 11.78 1.88
N LYS A 277 25.95 12.82 1.37
CA LYS A 277 25.66 14.20 1.79
C LYS A 277 24.20 14.60 1.52
N GLU A 278 23.58 14.10 0.47
CA GLU A 278 22.30 14.58 -0.03
C GLU A 278 21.21 13.51 -0.11
N HIS A 279 21.57 12.23 -0.25
CA HIS A 279 20.62 11.16 -0.51
C HIS A 279 20.68 10.04 0.53
N VAL A 280 19.54 9.37 0.69
CA VAL A 280 19.43 8.09 1.38
C VAL A 280 19.17 7.01 0.33
N PHE A 281 19.91 5.93 0.42
CA PHE A 281 19.86 4.78 -0.49
C PHE A 281 19.37 3.55 0.26
N ILE A 282 18.56 2.74 -0.41
CA ILE A 282 18.06 1.47 0.09
C ILE A 282 18.26 0.43 -1.00
N ALA A 283 18.97 -0.65 -0.70
CA ALA A 283 19.23 -1.74 -1.62
C ALA A 283 19.07 -3.10 -0.94
N LEU A 284 18.86 -4.14 -1.73
CA LEU A 284 19.01 -5.51 -1.28
C LEU A 284 20.49 -5.84 -1.22
N LYS A 285 20.93 -6.48 -0.14
CA LYS A 285 22.29 -6.98 0.00
C LYS A 285 22.51 -8.14 -0.99
N PRO A 286 23.59 -8.14 -1.78
CA PRO A 286 23.95 -9.28 -2.62
C PRO A 286 24.10 -10.54 -1.78
N GLN A 287 23.51 -11.65 -2.22
CA GLN A 287 23.59 -12.94 -1.49
C GLN A 287 25.00 -13.56 -1.53
N LYS A 288 25.74 -13.27 -2.60
CA LYS A 288 27.13 -13.76 -2.76
C LYS A 288 28.11 -12.61 -2.59
N THR A 289 29.19 -12.86 -1.87
CA THR A 289 30.32 -11.94 -1.83
C THR A 289 31.03 -12.00 -3.17
N LEU A 290 30.99 -10.88 -3.91
CA LEU A 290 31.62 -10.76 -5.20
C LEU A 290 32.99 -10.09 -5.05
N SER A 291 34.04 -10.71 -5.63
CA SER A 291 35.36 -10.07 -5.72
C SER A 291 35.30 -8.96 -6.78
N MET A 292 35.28 -7.70 -6.34
CA MET A 292 35.29 -6.56 -7.25
C MET A 292 36.71 -6.26 -7.73
N PRO A 293 36.96 -6.10 -9.06
CA PRO A 293 38.24 -5.65 -9.60
C PRO A 293 38.63 -4.27 -9.03
N LYS A 294 39.97 -4.06 -8.97
CA LYS A 294 40.55 -2.81 -8.46
C LYS A 294 40.06 -1.60 -9.28
N ASP A 295 40.01 -1.71 -10.59
CA ASP A 295 39.52 -0.65 -11.48
C ASP A 295 38.08 -0.24 -11.16
N PHE A 296 37.17 -1.18 -10.98
CA PHE A 296 35.79 -0.86 -10.61
C PHE A 296 35.72 -0.14 -9.26
N LYS A 297 36.49 -0.58 -8.26
CA LYS A 297 36.57 0.07 -6.95
C LYS A 297 37.07 1.51 -7.03
N ASP A 298 38.09 1.73 -7.85
CA ASP A 298 38.74 3.05 -8.01
C ASP A 298 37.82 4.02 -8.79
N ARG A 299 37.14 3.54 -9.83
CA ARG A 299 36.11 4.33 -10.56
C ARG A 299 34.95 4.70 -9.64
N ALA A 300 34.43 3.74 -8.84
CA ALA A 300 33.36 4.03 -7.88
C ALA A 300 33.80 5.01 -6.78
N ARG A 301 35.08 5.00 -6.37
CA ARG A 301 35.64 5.97 -5.42
C ARG A 301 35.73 7.37 -6.02
N ARG A 302 36.23 7.51 -7.25
CA ARG A 302 36.31 8.80 -7.95
C ARG A 302 34.96 9.46 -8.15
N LEU A 303 33.89 8.67 -8.27
CA LEU A 303 32.51 9.15 -8.39
C LEU A 303 31.81 9.35 -7.04
N ASP A 304 32.54 9.29 -5.91
CA ASP A 304 31.99 9.41 -4.55
C ASP A 304 30.82 8.46 -4.27
N ILE A 305 30.86 7.25 -4.82
CA ILE A 305 29.85 6.24 -4.55
C ILE A 305 30.09 5.63 -3.17
N PRO A 306 29.10 5.64 -2.27
CA PRO A 306 29.24 5.08 -0.93
C PRO A 306 29.70 3.63 -0.92
N LYS A 307 30.59 3.28 0.03
CA LYS A 307 31.30 1.99 0.06
C LYS A 307 30.33 0.80 0.06
N ARG A 308 29.25 0.85 0.85
CA ARG A 308 28.27 -0.25 0.98
C ARG A 308 27.43 -0.47 -0.29
N LEU A 309 27.29 0.53 -1.14
CA LEU A 309 26.54 0.39 -2.40
C LEU A 309 27.36 -0.25 -3.53
N ARG A 310 28.70 -0.20 -3.45
CA ARG A 310 29.58 -0.71 -4.53
C ARG A 310 29.37 -2.19 -4.85
N PRO A 311 29.20 -3.11 -3.85
CA PRO A 311 28.89 -4.50 -4.14
C PRO A 311 27.56 -4.69 -4.88
N VAL A 312 26.54 -3.89 -4.55
CA VAL A 312 25.24 -3.91 -5.21
C VAL A 312 25.37 -3.50 -6.67
N LEU A 313 26.03 -2.36 -6.90
CA LEU A 313 26.26 -1.85 -8.26
C LEU A 313 27.12 -2.79 -9.08
N TYR A 314 28.13 -3.44 -8.47
CA TYR A 314 28.95 -4.41 -9.18
C TYR A 314 28.13 -5.66 -9.57
N ALA A 315 27.26 -6.15 -8.70
CA ALA A 315 26.36 -7.26 -9.01
C ALA A 315 25.39 -6.92 -10.18
N GLU A 316 24.91 -5.69 -10.26
CA GLU A 316 24.08 -5.23 -11.37
C GLU A 316 24.91 -4.99 -12.65
N PHE A 317 26.10 -4.44 -12.52
CA PHE A 317 27.04 -4.28 -13.65
C PHE A 317 27.35 -5.61 -14.34
N LEU A 318 27.56 -6.68 -13.59
CA LEU A 318 27.83 -8.02 -14.15
C LEU A 318 26.65 -8.57 -14.99
N LYS A 319 25.43 -8.11 -14.75
CA LYS A 319 24.24 -8.50 -15.53
C LYS A 319 24.16 -7.76 -16.88
N GLN A 320 24.58 -6.49 -16.88
CA GLN A 320 24.55 -5.63 -18.07
C GLN A 320 25.77 -4.69 -18.07
N PRO A 321 26.93 -5.18 -18.48
CA PRO A 321 28.16 -4.39 -18.50
C PRO A 321 28.08 -3.26 -19.54
N THR A 322 28.24 -2.00 -19.10
CA THR A 322 28.42 -0.84 -19.99
C THR A 322 29.55 0.03 -19.48
N HIS A 323 30.29 0.65 -20.38
CA HIS A 323 31.45 1.48 -20.03
C HIS A 323 31.09 2.64 -19.10
N ASP A 324 29.92 3.22 -19.27
CA ASP A 324 29.39 4.38 -18.55
C ASP A 324 28.45 4.04 -17.36
N PHE A 325 28.35 2.76 -16.96
CA PHE A 325 27.41 2.27 -15.94
C PHE A 325 27.40 3.11 -14.65
N LEU A 326 28.58 3.29 -14.04
CA LEU A 326 28.72 4.05 -12.79
C LEU A 326 28.45 5.55 -13.01
N THR A 327 28.84 6.08 -14.17
CA THR A 327 28.62 7.48 -14.52
C THR A 327 27.13 7.78 -14.68
N ARG A 328 26.37 6.91 -15.35
CA ARG A 328 24.90 7.02 -15.45
C ARG A 328 24.23 6.94 -14.09
N PHE A 329 24.70 6.05 -13.21
CA PHE A 329 24.18 6.01 -11.83
C PHE A 329 24.42 7.36 -11.13
N LYS A 330 25.63 7.92 -11.22
CA LYS A 330 25.95 9.23 -10.60
C LYS A 330 25.12 10.36 -11.23
N GLN A 331 24.94 10.36 -12.56
CA GLN A 331 24.11 11.33 -13.25
C GLN A 331 22.65 11.30 -12.79
N SER A 332 22.08 10.12 -12.59
CA SER A 332 20.69 9.99 -12.11
C SER A 332 20.46 10.58 -10.70
N LEU A 333 21.51 10.67 -9.86
CA LEU A 333 21.45 11.38 -8.59
C LEU A 333 21.44 12.90 -8.79
N MET A 334 22.13 13.39 -9.82
CA MET A 334 22.17 14.83 -10.13
C MET A 334 20.88 15.31 -10.78
N ASP A 335 20.25 14.50 -11.63
CA ASP A 335 19.00 14.84 -12.32
C ASP A 335 17.83 15.04 -11.34
N GLN A 336 17.86 14.40 -10.15
CA GLN A 336 16.93 14.72 -9.08
C GLN A 336 17.11 16.14 -8.49
N ARG A 337 18.26 16.79 -8.72
CA ARG A 337 18.47 18.19 -8.31
C ARG A 337 17.74 19.18 -9.21
N ALA A 338 17.55 18.85 -10.50
CA ALA A 338 16.96 19.73 -11.49
C ALA A 338 15.42 19.70 -11.55
N SER A 339 14.79 18.79 -10.79
CA SER A 339 13.33 18.57 -10.83
C SER A 339 12.57 19.30 -9.71
N PHE A 340 13.17 20.36 -9.12
CA PHE A 340 12.57 21.19 -8.07
C PHE A 340 12.73 22.68 -8.37
#